data_3f58906e8f1c55ef680dde618ed3c8a7
#
_entry.id   3f58906e8f1c55ef680dde618ed3c8a7
#
_cell.length_a   1.000
_cell.length_b   1.000
_cell.length_c   1.000
_cell.angle_alpha   90.00
_cell.angle_beta   90.00
_cell.angle_gamma   90.00
#
_symmetry.space_group_name_H-M   'P 1'
#
loop_
_entity.id
_entity.type
_entity.pdbx_description
1 polymer ?
#
loop_
_entity_poly.entity_id
_entity_poly.type
_entity_poly.pdbx_seq_one_letter_code
_entity_poly.pdbx_strand_id
1 'polypeptide(L)'
;MYAGTTFHHKSGNFVGAHQRIDRVAKRHLIHHIGRTPFFPSIKTILHFEGKNGPDGIKSKSPSIDEPWHFINPDAGVDDPLVGIIKDHIYNLAEALRTEDEERAGFEAAWLSHAIVDGLTPAHHYPLAEKIEELWGKPHSERATKREKIMIKGTNRRDTLSKNWQYWGSGGVFSAHVGYEWGVTSAIAIGKFKNIGIKQGDLQRIEEEGYVPFFLESVKAIDDMKTYQEYVRTGWSAYLGGVTRKKLAPLLMKNVVLAWYAASKGVTK
;
A
#
# COMPACT_ATOMS: atom_id res chain seq x y z
N MET A 1 1.10 -4.34 -0.44
CA MET A 1 0.46 -5.38 0.45
C MET A 1 -0.49 -6.25 -0.36
N TYR A 2 -0.83 -7.50 0.04
CA TYR A 2 -1.66 -8.38 -0.78
C TYR A 2 -3.09 -7.85 -1.01
N ALA A 3 -3.42 -7.59 -2.27
CA ALA A 3 -4.71 -7.03 -2.69
C ALA A 3 -5.75 -8.08 -3.17
N GLY A 4 -5.53 -9.34 -2.89
CA GLY A 4 -6.48 -10.41 -3.23
C GLY A 4 -6.59 -10.76 -4.71
N THR A 5 -5.61 -10.40 -5.54
CA THR A 5 -5.67 -10.60 -7.00
C THR A 5 -5.46 -12.04 -7.44
N THR A 6 -4.80 -12.85 -6.62
CA THR A 6 -4.29 -14.19 -7.02
C THR A 6 -5.31 -15.30 -6.85
N PHE A 7 -6.26 -15.18 -5.92
CA PHE A 7 -7.14 -16.30 -5.53
C PHE A 7 -8.61 -16.14 -5.90
N HIS A 8 -9.04 -14.99 -6.44
CA HIS A 8 -10.44 -14.78 -6.78
C HIS A 8 -10.65 -13.89 -7.98
N HIS A 9 -11.55 -14.30 -8.89
CA HIS A 9 -12.04 -13.46 -9.99
C HIS A 9 -12.86 -12.24 -9.53
N LYS A 10 -13.24 -12.19 -8.25
CA LYS A 10 -13.94 -11.06 -7.61
C LYS A 10 -13.00 -10.41 -6.63
N SER A 11 -12.62 -9.15 -6.89
CA SER A 11 -11.70 -8.34 -6.11
C SER A 11 -11.75 -8.62 -4.60
N GLY A 12 -10.82 -9.42 -4.09
CA GLY A 12 -10.45 -9.52 -2.69
C GLY A 12 -11.54 -9.69 -1.62
N ASN A 13 -12.69 -10.28 -1.96
CA ASN A 13 -13.81 -10.36 -1.01
C ASN A 13 -13.47 -11.12 0.28
N PHE A 14 -12.49 -12.01 0.27
CA PHE A 14 -12.14 -12.84 1.43
C PHE A 14 -10.77 -12.55 2.03
N VAL A 15 -9.75 -12.36 1.20
CA VAL A 15 -8.36 -12.22 1.64
C VAL A 15 -7.71 -11.10 0.86
N GLY A 16 -7.89 -9.88 1.30
CA GLY A 16 -7.22 -8.73 0.74
C GLY A 16 -7.01 -7.69 1.84
N ALA A 17 -5.75 -7.34 2.11
CA ALA A 17 -5.44 -6.36 3.15
C ALA A 17 -5.99 -4.98 2.77
N HIS A 18 -5.77 -4.54 1.52
CA HIS A 18 -6.30 -3.27 1.01
C HIS A 18 -7.81 -3.19 1.18
N GLN A 19 -8.56 -4.18 0.67
CA GLN A 19 -10.01 -4.20 0.78
C GLN A 19 -10.51 -4.22 2.23
N ARG A 20 -9.77 -4.86 3.14
CA ARG A 20 -10.10 -4.85 4.56
C ARG A 20 -9.86 -3.49 5.18
N ILE A 21 -8.76 -2.84 4.83
CA ILE A 21 -8.41 -1.48 5.28
C ILE A 21 -9.47 -0.50 4.80
N ASP A 22 -9.84 -0.53 3.51
CA ASP A 22 -10.86 0.37 2.93
C ASP A 22 -12.21 0.24 3.63
N ARG A 23 -12.68 -0.99 3.89
CA ARG A 23 -13.92 -1.21 4.64
C ARG A 23 -13.88 -0.61 6.05
N VAL A 24 -12.75 -0.72 6.73
CA VAL A 24 -12.59 -0.12 8.05
C VAL A 24 -12.50 1.39 7.94
N ALA A 25 -11.67 1.89 7.03
CA ALA A 25 -11.48 3.34 6.81
C ALA A 25 -12.81 4.03 6.45
N LYS A 26 -13.60 3.46 5.52
CA LYS A 26 -14.90 4.03 5.15
C LYS A 26 -15.85 4.13 6.34
N ARG A 27 -15.91 3.12 7.22
CA ARG A 27 -16.74 3.17 8.42
C ARG A 27 -16.33 4.29 9.37
N HIS A 28 -15.02 4.47 9.58
CA HIS A 28 -14.51 5.54 10.44
C HIS A 28 -14.70 6.91 9.81
N LEU A 29 -14.46 7.06 8.51
CA LEU A 29 -14.63 8.33 7.79
C LEU A 29 -16.04 8.91 7.97
N ILE A 30 -17.09 8.08 7.82
CA ILE A 30 -18.49 8.54 7.94
C ILE A 30 -18.78 9.21 9.28
N HIS A 31 -18.10 8.80 10.36
CA HIS A 31 -18.24 9.45 11.66
C HIS A 31 -17.68 10.88 11.70
N HIS A 32 -16.74 11.21 10.82
CA HIS A 32 -16.06 12.50 10.78
C HIS A 32 -16.63 13.46 9.73
N ILE A 33 -17.07 12.95 8.59
CA ILE A 33 -17.69 13.80 7.53
C ILE A 33 -19.20 13.90 7.66
N GLY A 34 -19.86 13.03 8.46
CA GLY A 34 -21.31 12.92 8.53
C GLY A 34 -21.90 12.15 7.34
N ARG A 35 -23.25 12.22 7.21
CA ARG A 35 -23.99 11.53 6.14
C ARG A 35 -24.30 12.43 4.94
N THR A 36 -24.14 13.73 5.09
CA THR A 36 -24.57 14.73 4.10
C THR A 36 -23.59 14.94 2.95
N PRO A 37 -22.24 14.97 3.16
CA PRO A 37 -21.33 15.06 2.03
C PRO A 37 -21.34 13.76 1.23
N PHE A 38 -21.35 13.90 -0.09
CA PHE A 38 -21.16 12.80 -1.01
C PHE A 38 -19.81 12.13 -0.79
N PHE A 39 -19.78 10.81 -0.71
CA PHE A 39 -18.57 10.01 -0.74
C PHE A 39 -18.89 8.62 -1.30
N PRO A 40 -18.10 8.07 -2.24
CA PRO A 40 -18.43 6.87 -2.99
C PRO A 40 -18.74 5.66 -2.08
N SER A 41 -19.61 4.79 -2.56
CA SER A 41 -19.95 3.58 -1.84
C SER A 41 -18.75 2.66 -1.68
N ILE A 42 -18.72 1.88 -0.59
CA ILE A 42 -17.63 0.90 -0.40
C ILE A 42 -17.59 -0.12 -1.54
N LYS A 43 -18.73 -0.41 -2.18
CA LYS A 43 -18.79 -1.31 -3.33
C LYS A 43 -18.03 -0.73 -4.52
N THR A 44 -18.21 0.56 -4.79
CA THR A 44 -17.53 1.27 -5.87
C THR A 44 -16.03 1.35 -5.62
N ILE A 45 -15.61 1.73 -4.40
CA ILE A 45 -14.19 1.74 -4.01
C ILE A 45 -13.55 0.37 -4.24
N LEU A 46 -14.15 -0.70 -3.71
CA LEU A 46 -13.62 -2.05 -3.84
C LEU A 46 -13.64 -2.61 -5.26
N HIS A 47 -14.42 -2.03 -6.18
CA HIS A 47 -14.36 -2.37 -7.60
C HIS A 47 -13.01 -2.04 -8.21
N PHE A 48 -12.38 -0.95 -7.75
CA PHE A 48 -11.08 -0.46 -8.21
C PHE A 48 -9.90 -0.94 -7.36
N GLU A 49 -10.10 -1.96 -6.55
CA GLU A 49 -9.06 -2.71 -5.85
C GLU A 49 -8.84 -4.10 -6.49
N GLY A 50 -7.79 -4.78 -6.08
CA GLY A 50 -7.48 -6.13 -6.54
C GLY A 50 -7.24 -6.20 -8.04
N LYS A 51 -8.06 -6.96 -8.78
CA LYS A 51 -7.88 -7.19 -10.23
C LYS A 51 -8.00 -5.91 -11.08
N ASN A 52 -8.78 -4.94 -10.64
CA ASN A 52 -8.99 -3.66 -11.31
C ASN A 52 -8.19 -2.53 -10.67
N GLY A 53 -7.45 -2.82 -9.61
CA GLY A 53 -6.59 -1.90 -8.92
C GLY A 53 -5.14 -1.91 -9.42
N PRO A 54 -4.26 -1.17 -8.75
CA PRO A 54 -2.84 -1.06 -9.12
C PRO A 54 -2.14 -2.41 -9.28
N ASP A 55 -2.30 -3.34 -8.33
CA ASP A 55 -1.72 -4.69 -8.41
C ASP A 55 -2.26 -5.52 -9.58
N GLY A 56 -3.53 -5.35 -9.92
CA GLY A 56 -4.16 -6.04 -11.05
C GLY A 56 -3.62 -5.55 -12.40
N ILE A 57 -3.28 -4.29 -12.51
CA ILE A 57 -2.67 -3.69 -13.71
C ILE A 57 -1.26 -4.25 -13.90
N LYS A 58 -0.46 -4.39 -12.85
CA LYS A 58 0.86 -5.03 -12.90
C LYS A 58 0.83 -6.42 -13.54
N SER A 59 -0.21 -7.20 -13.27
CA SER A 59 -0.34 -8.54 -13.84
C SER A 59 -0.72 -8.54 -15.33
N LYS A 60 -1.31 -7.46 -15.83
CA LYS A 60 -1.82 -7.33 -17.19
C LYS A 60 -0.81 -6.69 -18.15
N SER A 61 -0.01 -5.76 -17.64
CA SER A 61 0.95 -5.01 -18.44
C SER A 61 2.35 -5.12 -17.82
N PRO A 62 3.38 -5.41 -18.62
CA PRO A 62 4.77 -5.23 -18.21
C PRO A 62 5.19 -3.77 -18.35
N SER A 63 4.34 -2.81 -18.03
CA SER A 63 4.51 -1.44 -18.45
C SER A 63 5.41 -0.62 -17.54
N ILE A 64 6.02 0.39 -18.12
CA ILE A 64 6.64 1.58 -17.54
C ILE A 64 5.65 2.38 -16.68
N ASP A 65 4.34 2.19 -16.88
CA ASP A 65 3.25 2.88 -16.18
C ASP A 65 2.80 2.12 -14.91
N GLU A 66 3.65 1.25 -14.40
CA GLU A 66 3.39 0.53 -13.15
C GLU A 66 3.36 1.53 -11.98
N PRO A 67 2.28 1.60 -11.19
CA PRO A 67 2.21 2.51 -10.07
C PRO A 67 3.38 2.30 -9.11
N TRP A 68 4.03 3.38 -8.71
CA TRP A 68 5.13 3.32 -7.75
C TRP A 68 4.63 2.94 -6.37
N HIS A 69 5.29 1.99 -5.71
CA HIS A 69 4.85 1.42 -4.44
C HIS A 69 5.86 1.56 -3.30
N PHE A 70 7.05 2.06 -3.60
CA PHE A 70 8.15 2.12 -2.65
C PHE A 70 8.39 3.55 -2.19
N ILE A 71 8.83 3.71 -0.94
CA ILE A 71 9.24 4.98 -0.39
C ILE A 71 10.49 4.80 0.46
N ASN A 72 11.44 5.71 0.33
CA ASN A 72 12.53 5.80 1.28
C ASN A 72 12.02 6.45 2.57
N PRO A 73 12.22 5.85 3.77
CA PRO A 73 11.81 6.47 5.04
C PRO A 73 12.38 7.87 5.30
N ASP A 74 13.52 8.19 4.69
CA ASP A 74 14.13 9.52 4.74
C ASP A 74 13.67 10.44 3.60
N ALA A 75 12.72 10.00 2.78
CA ALA A 75 12.17 10.78 1.67
C ALA A 75 11.48 12.05 2.17
N GLY A 76 11.56 13.08 1.35
CA GLY A 76 10.84 14.33 1.52
C GLY A 76 9.59 14.42 0.65
N VAL A 77 9.08 15.63 0.53
CA VAL A 77 7.87 15.95 -0.25
C VAL A 77 8.03 15.73 -1.77
N ASP A 78 9.25 15.56 -2.24
CA ASP A 78 9.58 15.37 -3.67
C ASP A 78 9.64 13.87 -4.06
N ASP A 79 9.36 12.96 -3.12
CA ASP A 79 9.31 11.52 -3.43
C ASP A 79 8.19 11.23 -4.45
N PRO A 80 8.42 10.37 -5.45
CA PRO A 80 7.43 10.04 -6.47
C PRO A 80 6.11 9.52 -5.89
N LEU A 81 6.14 8.73 -4.80
CA LEU A 81 4.94 8.24 -4.15
C LEU A 81 4.13 9.36 -3.50
N VAL A 82 4.81 10.36 -2.91
CA VAL A 82 4.15 11.55 -2.37
C VAL A 82 3.45 12.34 -3.47
N GLY A 83 4.07 12.46 -4.65
CA GLY A 83 3.44 13.05 -5.83
C GLY A 83 2.14 12.34 -6.21
N ILE A 84 2.17 11.01 -6.34
CA ILE A 84 1.01 10.16 -6.63
C ILE A 84 -0.11 10.36 -5.58
N ILE A 85 0.24 10.38 -4.30
CA ILE A 85 -0.73 10.61 -3.21
C ILE A 85 -1.39 11.98 -3.35
N LYS A 86 -0.63 13.04 -3.62
CA LYS A 86 -1.16 14.40 -3.82
C LYS A 86 -2.13 14.46 -5.00
N ASP A 87 -1.74 13.86 -6.13
CA ASP A 87 -2.57 13.82 -7.34
C ASP A 87 -3.90 13.11 -7.08
N HIS A 88 -3.88 11.96 -6.38
CA HIS A 88 -5.11 11.24 -6.03
C HIS A 88 -5.97 11.99 -5.01
N ILE A 89 -5.39 12.72 -4.04
CA ILE A 89 -6.16 13.59 -3.13
C ILE A 89 -6.85 14.70 -3.92
N TYR A 90 -6.16 15.36 -4.83
CA TYR A 90 -6.72 16.41 -5.67
C TYR A 90 -7.85 15.87 -6.55
N ASN A 91 -7.61 14.79 -7.28
CA ASN A 91 -8.58 14.18 -8.17
C ASN A 91 -9.81 13.66 -7.41
N LEU A 92 -9.61 13.09 -6.22
CA LEU A 92 -10.71 12.66 -5.35
C LEU A 92 -11.55 13.86 -4.91
N ALA A 93 -10.92 14.95 -4.50
CA ALA A 93 -11.65 16.17 -4.10
C ALA A 93 -12.52 16.70 -5.25
N GLU A 94 -11.99 16.73 -6.50
CA GLU A 94 -12.74 17.14 -7.67
C GLU A 94 -13.90 16.20 -7.99
N ALA A 95 -13.69 14.88 -7.92
CA ALA A 95 -14.72 13.88 -8.14
C ALA A 95 -15.83 13.96 -7.07
N LEU A 96 -15.47 14.24 -5.80
CA LEU A 96 -16.44 14.44 -4.72
C LEU A 96 -17.26 15.71 -4.92
N ARG A 97 -16.65 16.81 -5.40
CA ARG A 97 -17.33 18.08 -5.68
C ARG A 97 -18.36 17.96 -6.81
N THR A 98 -18.10 17.10 -7.79
CA THR A 98 -18.99 16.84 -8.93
C THR A 98 -19.92 15.66 -8.71
N GLU A 99 -19.84 14.99 -7.56
CA GLU A 99 -20.60 13.80 -7.20
C GLU A 99 -20.45 12.64 -8.21
N ASP A 100 -19.26 12.53 -8.85
CA ASP A 100 -18.94 11.44 -9.76
C ASP A 100 -18.58 10.17 -8.96
N GLU A 101 -19.54 9.27 -8.79
CA GLU A 101 -19.41 8.05 -8.00
C GLU A 101 -18.31 7.12 -8.52
N GLU A 102 -18.18 6.98 -9.84
CA GLU A 102 -17.20 6.07 -10.44
C GLU A 102 -15.78 6.63 -10.30
N ARG A 103 -15.60 7.89 -10.66
CA ARG A 103 -14.31 8.57 -10.53
C ARG A 103 -13.88 8.68 -9.07
N ALA A 104 -14.77 9.08 -8.18
CA ALA A 104 -14.47 9.17 -6.75
C ALA A 104 -14.11 7.78 -6.16
N GLY A 105 -14.78 6.72 -6.60
CA GLY A 105 -14.45 5.36 -6.18
C GLY A 105 -13.08 4.90 -6.65
N PHE A 106 -12.72 5.22 -7.91
CA PHE A 106 -11.39 4.96 -8.46
C PHE A 106 -10.30 5.69 -7.66
N GLU A 107 -10.44 7.00 -7.51
CA GLU A 107 -9.45 7.82 -6.82
C GLU A 107 -9.30 7.45 -5.34
N ALA A 108 -10.41 7.14 -4.65
CA ALA A 108 -10.37 6.71 -3.26
C ALA A 108 -9.63 5.37 -3.09
N ALA A 109 -9.85 4.40 -3.99
CA ALA A 109 -9.16 3.11 -3.97
C ALA A 109 -7.66 3.26 -4.24
N TRP A 110 -7.30 3.99 -5.28
CA TRP A 110 -5.90 4.16 -5.69
C TRP A 110 -5.10 4.99 -4.68
N LEU A 111 -5.71 6.02 -4.10
CA LEU A 111 -5.16 6.77 -2.97
C LEU A 111 -4.89 5.87 -1.77
N SER A 112 -5.90 5.07 -1.39
CA SER A 112 -5.75 4.11 -0.29
C SER A 112 -4.61 3.13 -0.56
N HIS A 113 -4.54 2.58 -1.78
CA HIS A 113 -3.50 1.65 -2.19
C HIS A 113 -2.10 2.26 -2.06
N ALA A 114 -1.87 3.45 -2.62
CA ALA A 114 -0.60 4.16 -2.54
C ALA A 114 -0.18 4.43 -1.10
N ILE A 115 -1.11 4.86 -0.24
CA ILE A 115 -0.86 5.11 1.18
C ILE A 115 -0.50 3.81 1.91
N VAL A 116 -1.28 2.74 1.72
CA VAL A 116 -1.08 1.46 2.40
C VAL A 116 0.25 0.83 2.00
N ASP A 117 0.62 0.90 0.73
CA ASP A 117 1.91 0.40 0.26
C ASP A 117 3.06 1.26 0.78
N GLY A 118 2.97 2.59 0.70
CA GLY A 118 3.98 3.49 1.25
C GLY A 118 4.16 3.37 2.76
N LEU A 119 3.16 2.88 3.48
CA LEU A 119 3.21 2.60 4.92
C LEU A 119 3.47 1.11 5.24
N THR A 120 3.76 0.28 4.24
CA THR A 120 4.10 -1.13 4.46
C THR A 120 5.61 -1.25 4.66
N PRO A 121 6.09 -1.74 5.82
CA PRO A 121 7.53 -1.82 6.12
C PRO A 121 8.40 -2.53 5.06
N ALA A 122 7.83 -3.49 4.33
CA ALA A 122 8.53 -4.17 3.25
C ALA A 122 8.80 -3.26 2.04
N HIS A 123 8.04 -2.18 1.87
CA HIS A 123 8.20 -1.18 0.82
C HIS A 123 9.16 -0.05 1.19
N HIS A 124 9.64 -0.01 2.43
CA HIS A 124 10.75 0.84 2.87
C HIS A 124 12.12 0.21 2.56
N TYR A 125 12.15 -1.06 2.25
CA TYR A 125 13.35 -1.77 1.84
C TYR A 125 13.63 -1.50 0.36
N PRO A 126 14.89 -1.23 -0.05
CA PRO A 126 15.24 -0.98 -1.45
C PRO A 126 15.16 -2.27 -2.29
N LEU A 127 13.93 -2.79 -2.43
CA LEU A 127 13.67 -4.06 -3.10
C LEU A 127 13.99 -3.99 -4.59
N ALA A 128 13.63 -2.87 -5.23
CA ALA A 128 13.87 -2.69 -6.66
C ALA A 128 15.36 -2.71 -6.98
N GLU A 129 16.15 -1.97 -6.20
CA GLU A 129 17.61 -1.91 -6.35
C GLU A 129 18.26 -3.26 -6.09
N LYS A 130 17.80 -3.98 -5.05
CA LYS A 130 18.30 -5.33 -4.78
C LYS A 130 17.97 -6.33 -5.88
N ILE A 131 16.80 -6.21 -6.46
CA ILE A 131 16.42 -7.02 -7.61
C ILE A 131 17.30 -6.65 -8.82
N GLU A 132 17.56 -5.38 -9.06
CA GLU A 132 18.42 -4.91 -10.14
C GLU A 132 19.86 -5.37 -9.97
N GLU A 133 20.41 -5.29 -8.75
CA GLU A 133 21.73 -5.86 -8.43
C GLU A 133 21.82 -7.34 -8.77
N LEU A 134 20.81 -8.14 -8.40
CA LEU A 134 20.75 -9.57 -8.72
C LEU A 134 20.63 -9.86 -10.21
N TRP A 135 19.84 -9.06 -10.91
CA TRP A 135 19.61 -9.20 -12.34
C TRP A 135 20.80 -8.71 -13.18
N GLY A 136 21.46 -7.66 -12.73
CA GLY A 136 22.47 -6.93 -13.50
C GLY A 136 21.86 -6.14 -14.68
N LYS A 137 20.54 -5.85 -14.62
CA LYS A 137 19.78 -5.08 -15.62
C LYS A 137 18.68 -4.26 -14.93
N PRO A 138 18.45 -3.00 -15.36
CA PRO A 138 17.36 -2.19 -14.85
C PRO A 138 15.99 -2.82 -15.21
N HIS A 139 14.98 -2.48 -14.45
CA HIS A 139 13.62 -3.00 -14.64
C HIS A 139 13.06 -2.72 -16.04
N SER A 140 13.37 -1.53 -16.60
CA SER A 140 12.96 -1.11 -17.94
C SER A 140 13.47 -2.00 -19.09
N GLU A 141 14.57 -2.72 -18.87
CA GLU A 141 15.14 -3.64 -19.86
C GLU A 141 14.61 -5.08 -19.79
N ARG A 142 13.69 -5.36 -18.85
CA ARG A 142 13.09 -6.69 -18.66
C ARG A 142 11.79 -6.79 -19.46
N ALA A 143 11.91 -7.11 -20.74
CA ALA A 143 10.80 -7.03 -21.68
C ALA A 143 9.77 -8.16 -21.56
N THR A 144 10.11 -9.31 -20.94
CA THR A 144 9.24 -10.50 -20.92
C THR A 144 8.86 -10.91 -19.49
N LYS A 145 7.65 -11.52 -19.33
CA LYS A 145 7.22 -12.11 -18.05
C LYS A 145 8.26 -13.11 -17.51
N ARG A 146 8.94 -13.86 -18.39
CA ARG A 146 9.96 -14.81 -17.98
C ARG A 146 11.17 -14.11 -17.39
N GLU A 147 11.60 -12.98 -17.96
CA GLU A 147 12.70 -12.17 -17.44
C GLU A 147 12.35 -11.49 -16.12
N LYS A 148 11.08 -11.27 -15.83
CA LYS A 148 10.63 -10.76 -14.52
C LYS A 148 10.64 -11.83 -13.40
N ILE A 149 10.57 -13.11 -13.77
CA ILE A 149 10.45 -14.24 -12.84
C ILE A 149 11.75 -15.02 -12.68
N MET A 150 12.52 -15.16 -13.75
CA MET A 150 13.71 -16.02 -13.81
C MET A 150 14.96 -15.18 -14.11
N ILE A 151 15.87 -15.12 -13.18
CA ILE A 151 17.15 -14.42 -13.35
C ILE A 151 18.09 -15.29 -14.16
N LYS A 152 18.56 -14.77 -15.30
CA LYS A 152 19.56 -15.44 -16.13
C LYS A 152 20.96 -15.02 -15.68
N GLY A 153 21.75 -15.96 -15.17
CA GLY A 153 23.15 -15.76 -14.84
C GLY A 153 24.10 -16.00 -16.05
N THR A 154 25.36 -15.77 -15.81
CA THR A 154 26.45 -15.99 -16.81
C THR A 154 26.65 -17.48 -17.12
N ASN A 155 26.34 -18.35 -16.16
CA ASN A 155 26.40 -19.81 -16.30
C ASN A 155 25.28 -20.47 -15.46
N ARG A 156 25.16 -21.82 -15.52
CA ARG A 156 24.11 -22.55 -14.78
C ARG A 156 24.20 -22.39 -13.27
N ARG A 157 25.40 -22.35 -12.69
CA ARG A 157 25.60 -22.18 -11.24
C ARG A 157 25.20 -20.78 -10.81
N ASP A 158 25.60 -19.75 -11.56
CA ASP A 158 25.22 -18.36 -11.33
C ASP A 158 23.70 -18.18 -11.44
N THR A 159 23.08 -18.78 -12.47
CA THR A 159 21.63 -18.79 -12.63
C THR A 159 20.92 -19.40 -11.41
N LEU A 160 21.37 -20.55 -10.93
CA LEU A 160 20.80 -21.19 -9.74
C LEU A 160 21.00 -20.34 -8.48
N SER A 161 22.22 -19.81 -8.28
CA SER A 161 22.53 -18.95 -7.12
C SER A 161 21.67 -17.70 -7.08
N LYS A 162 21.57 -16.97 -8.21
CA LYS A 162 20.74 -15.76 -8.30
C LYS A 162 19.25 -16.05 -8.07
N ASN A 163 18.72 -17.12 -8.66
CA ASN A 163 17.32 -17.51 -8.42
C ASN A 163 17.09 -17.98 -6.98
N TRP A 164 18.07 -18.59 -6.34
CA TRP A 164 17.97 -18.91 -4.91
C TRP A 164 17.96 -17.66 -4.03
N GLN A 165 18.79 -16.66 -4.35
CA GLN A 165 18.78 -15.37 -3.65
C GLN A 165 17.48 -14.58 -3.88
N TYR A 166 16.79 -14.83 -4.97
CA TYR A 166 15.52 -14.18 -5.29
C TYR A 166 14.32 -14.93 -4.69
N TRP A 167 14.23 -16.25 -4.94
CA TRP A 167 13.07 -17.09 -4.62
C TRP A 167 13.25 -18.03 -3.42
N GLY A 168 14.49 -18.28 -2.98
CA GLY A 168 14.79 -19.23 -1.91
C GLY A 168 14.19 -18.81 -0.56
N SER A 169 14.33 -19.68 0.45
CA SER A 169 13.94 -19.35 1.83
C SER A 169 14.82 -18.18 2.32
N GLY A 170 14.25 -17.02 2.57
CA GLY A 170 15.00 -15.79 2.86
C GLY A 170 15.48 -15.04 1.61
N GLY A 171 15.07 -15.47 0.41
CA GLY A 171 15.28 -14.72 -0.83
C GLY A 171 14.54 -13.38 -0.81
N VAL A 172 15.11 -12.41 -1.51
CA VAL A 172 14.64 -11.01 -1.47
C VAL A 172 13.15 -10.90 -1.75
N PHE A 173 12.66 -11.54 -2.81
CA PHE A 173 11.24 -11.51 -3.18
C PHE A 173 10.37 -12.37 -2.25
N SER A 174 10.85 -13.55 -1.88
CA SER A 174 10.11 -14.44 -0.98
C SER A 174 9.92 -13.85 0.42
N ALA A 175 10.94 -13.14 0.92
CA ALA A 175 10.85 -12.43 2.20
C ALA A 175 9.81 -11.29 2.13
N HIS A 176 9.81 -10.53 1.04
CA HIS A 176 8.82 -9.48 0.82
C HIS A 176 7.39 -10.03 0.83
N VAL A 177 7.11 -11.00 -0.04
CA VAL A 177 5.78 -11.63 -0.14
C VAL A 177 5.37 -12.31 1.17
N GLY A 178 6.29 -13.02 1.82
CA GLY A 178 6.01 -13.70 3.09
C GLY A 178 5.67 -12.73 4.22
N TYR A 179 6.33 -11.58 4.28
CA TYR A 179 5.99 -10.53 5.23
C TYR A 179 4.58 -9.98 4.98
N GLU A 180 4.26 -9.65 3.73
CA GLU A 180 2.94 -9.14 3.35
C GLU A 180 1.82 -10.14 3.67
N TRP A 181 2.04 -11.42 3.46
CA TRP A 181 1.10 -12.48 3.85
C TRP A 181 0.88 -12.53 5.36
N GLY A 182 1.95 -12.39 6.15
CA GLY A 182 1.86 -12.31 7.60
C GLY A 182 1.03 -11.11 8.06
N VAL A 183 1.30 -9.92 7.50
CA VAL A 183 0.55 -8.70 7.78
C VAL A 183 -0.92 -8.86 7.38
N THR A 184 -1.19 -9.36 6.17
CA THR A 184 -2.54 -9.61 5.66
C THR A 184 -3.32 -10.54 6.58
N SER A 185 -2.71 -11.65 7.01
CA SER A 185 -3.32 -12.61 7.94
C SER A 185 -3.65 -11.97 9.28
N ALA A 186 -2.74 -11.15 9.82
CA ALA A 186 -2.96 -10.44 11.07
C ALA A 186 -4.10 -9.41 10.97
N ILE A 187 -4.22 -8.70 9.83
CA ILE A 187 -5.30 -7.75 9.55
C ILE A 187 -6.65 -8.48 9.38
N ALA A 188 -6.67 -9.64 8.72
CA ALA A 188 -7.90 -10.39 8.46
C ALA A 188 -8.65 -10.75 9.74
N ILE A 189 -7.94 -11.15 10.80
CA ILE A 189 -8.52 -11.54 12.10
C ILE A 189 -8.68 -10.37 13.08
N GLY A 190 -8.18 -9.17 12.72
CA GLY A 190 -8.21 -7.97 13.56
C GLY A 190 -9.61 -7.38 13.71
N LYS A 191 -9.94 -6.88 14.91
CA LYS A 191 -11.16 -6.11 15.20
C LYS A 191 -10.75 -4.64 15.42
N PHE A 192 -10.90 -3.81 14.39
CA PHE A 192 -10.49 -2.39 14.41
C PHE A 192 -11.69 -1.48 14.71
N LYS A 193 -12.20 -1.56 15.96
CA LYS A 193 -13.29 -0.69 16.44
C LYS A 193 -12.82 0.74 16.70
N ASN A 194 -11.56 0.90 17.10
CA ASN A 194 -10.91 2.18 17.31
C ASN A 194 -9.53 2.13 16.64
N ILE A 195 -9.26 3.12 15.80
CA ILE A 195 -8.00 3.29 15.06
C ILE A 195 -7.22 4.54 15.50
N GLY A 196 -7.64 5.16 16.59
CA GLY A 196 -6.90 6.24 17.24
C GLY A 196 -6.98 7.60 16.55
N ILE A 197 -8.05 7.89 15.79
CA ILE A 197 -8.28 9.22 15.23
C ILE A 197 -8.75 10.16 16.34
N LYS A 198 -8.11 11.31 16.46
CA LYS A 198 -8.42 12.37 17.40
C LYS A 198 -8.88 13.63 16.66
N GLN A 199 -9.62 14.51 17.35
CA GLN A 199 -10.05 15.78 16.77
C GLN A 199 -8.86 16.64 16.33
N GLY A 200 -7.76 16.61 17.09
CA GLY A 200 -6.53 17.32 16.71
C GLY A 200 -5.87 16.79 15.43
N ASP A 201 -6.05 15.51 15.08
CA ASP A 201 -5.56 14.99 13.79
C ASP A 201 -6.32 15.64 12.63
N LEU A 202 -7.64 15.78 12.76
CA LEU A 202 -8.48 16.38 11.73
C LEU A 202 -8.17 17.87 11.55
N GLN A 203 -8.02 18.60 12.66
CA GLN A 203 -7.62 20.01 12.62
C GLN A 203 -6.27 20.18 11.96
N ARG A 204 -5.30 19.33 12.30
CA ARG A 204 -3.99 19.36 11.69
C ARG A 204 -4.05 19.11 10.17
N ILE A 205 -4.89 18.19 9.71
CA ILE A 205 -5.09 17.96 8.27
C ILE A 205 -5.64 19.21 7.58
N GLU A 206 -6.60 19.91 8.20
CA GLU A 206 -7.17 21.15 7.64
C GLU A 206 -6.14 22.28 7.57
N GLU A 207 -5.25 22.38 8.55
CA GLU A 207 -4.23 23.43 8.66
C GLU A 207 -2.99 23.15 7.79
N GLU A 208 -2.41 21.95 7.90
CA GLU A 208 -1.10 21.60 7.31
C GLU A 208 -1.21 20.76 6.03
N GLY A 209 -2.38 20.19 5.74
CA GLY A 209 -2.55 19.18 4.67
C GLY A 209 -2.19 17.77 5.15
N TYR A 210 -2.31 16.80 4.23
CA TYR A 210 -2.11 15.38 4.55
C TYR A 210 -0.64 14.93 4.52
N VAL A 211 0.16 15.51 3.61
CA VAL A 211 1.53 15.03 3.34
C VAL A 211 2.44 15.03 4.56
N PRO A 212 2.48 16.06 5.41
CA PRO A 212 3.30 16.04 6.62
C PRO A 212 2.95 14.88 7.56
N PHE A 213 1.66 14.59 7.72
CA PHE A 213 1.17 13.47 8.53
C PHE A 213 1.59 12.11 7.96
N PHE A 214 1.53 11.96 6.62
CA PHE A 214 1.97 10.75 5.93
C PHE A 214 3.46 10.49 6.15
N LEU A 215 4.31 11.49 5.92
CA LEU A 215 5.77 11.36 6.07
C LEU A 215 6.18 11.03 7.52
N GLU A 216 5.52 11.62 8.51
CA GLU A 216 5.72 11.25 9.91
C GLU A 216 5.31 9.80 10.18
N SER A 217 4.21 9.35 9.56
CA SER A 217 3.76 7.96 9.68
C SER A 217 4.73 6.98 9.03
N VAL A 218 5.34 7.33 7.89
CA VAL A 218 6.41 6.54 7.26
C VAL A 218 7.56 6.32 8.23
N LYS A 219 8.07 7.40 8.84
CA LYS A 219 9.16 7.32 9.83
C LYS A 219 8.77 6.49 11.05
N ALA A 220 7.59 6.74 11.61
CA ALA A 220 7.09 6.00 12.77
C ALA A 220 6.96 4.49 12.50
N ILE A 221 6.62 4.11 11.27
CA ILE A 221 6.51 2.70 10.84
C ILE A 221 7.90 2.10 10.61
N ASP A 222 8.82 2.83 9.98
CA ASP A 222 10.19 2.35 9.80
C ASP A 222 10.86 2.09 11.15
N ASP A 223 10.64 2.97 12.14
CA ASP A 223 11.15 2.81 13.51
C ASP A 223 10.66 1.55 14.22
N MET A 224 9.52 0.97 13.79
CA MET A 224 9.05 -0.32 14.33
C MET A 224 9.96 -1.48 13.93
N LYS A 225 10.77 -1.36 12.89
CA LYS A 225 11.74 -2.35 12.37
C LYS A 225 11.13 -3.74 12.18
N THR A 226 9.85 -3.82 11.87
CA THR A 226 9.12 -5.10 11.81
C THR A 226 9.51 -5.96 10.62
N TYR A 227 9.90 -5.34 9.49
CA TYR A 227 10.40 -6.09 8.34
C TYR A 227 11.78 -6.71 8.61
N GLN A 228 12.68 -5.95 9.22
CA GLN A 228 14.01 -6.43 9.63
C GLN A 228 13.88 -7.58 10.65
N GLU A 229 12.97 -7.44 11.62
CA GLU A 229 12.71 -8.52 12.57
C GLU A 229 12.15 -9.77 11.88
N TYR A 230 11.24 -9.60 10.91
CA TYR A 230 10.72 -10.71 10.12
C TYR A 230 11.83 -11.41 9.31
N VAL A 231 12.69 -10.66 8.65
CA VAL A 231 13.82 -11.24 7.89
C VAL A 231 14.75 -12.05 8.80
N ARG A 232 14.95 -11.59 10.05
CA ARG A 232 15.78 -12.27 11.04
C ARG A 232 15.16 -13.51 11.64
N THR A 233 13.85 -13.51 11.94
CA THR A 233 13.20 -14.54 12.78
C THR A 233 12.05 -15.27 12.11
N GLY A 234 11.61 -14.83 10.94
CA GLY A 234 10.36 -15.25 10.33
C GLY A 234 9.14 -14.62 11.01
N TRP A 235 7.94 -15.00 10.56
CA TRP A 235 6.70 -14.50 11.15
C TRP A 235 6.45 -15.08 12.55
N SER A 236 6.19 -14.21 13.52
CA SER A 236 6.03 -14.58 14.92
C SER A 236 4.73 -14.02 15.53
N ALA A 237 4.33 -14.55 16.69
CA ALA A 237 3.20 -14.02 17.48
C ALA A 237 3.42 -12.55 17.88
N TYR A 238 4.68 -12.17 18.13
CA TYR A 238 5.06 -10.78 18.41
C TYR A 238 4.74 -9.88 17.20
N LEU A 239 5.21 -10.23 16.00
CA LEU A 239 4.94 -9.46 14.78
C LEU A 239 3.43 -9.37 14.49
N GLY A 240 2.69 -10.46 14.66
CA GLY A 240 1.23 -10.45 14.57
C GLY A 240 0.59 -9.51 15.59
N GLY A 241 1.13 -9.44 16.80
CA GLY A 241 0.70 -8.52 17.85
C GLY A 241 0.96 -7.06 17.50
N VAL A 242 2.18 -6.72 17.06
CA VAL A 242 2.56 -5.37 16.62
C VAL A 242 1.71 -4.95 15.43
N THR A 243 1.52 -5.83 14.44
CA THR A 243 0.68 -5.55 13.27
C THR A 243 -0.74 -5.16 13.68
N ARG A 244 -1.40 -5.95 14.52
CA ARG A 244 -2.79 -5.66 14.93
C ARG A 244 -2.93 -4.44 15.83
N LYS A 245 -1.95 -4.17 16.70
CA LYS A 245 -2.07 -3.12 17.73
C LYS A 245 -1.50 -1.77 17.31
N LYS A 246 -0.54 -1.75 16.38
CA LYS A 246 0.16 -0.53 15.97
C LYS A 246 0.09 -0.29 14.47
N LEU A 247 0.62 -1.21 13.66
CA LEU A 247 0.74 -1.01 12.21
C LEU A 247 -0.63 -0.83 11.54
N ALA A 248 -1.52 -1.80 11.66
CA ALA A 248 -2.82 -1.77 10.97
C ALA A 248 -3.71 -0.58 11.39
N PRO A 249 -3.83 -0.21 12.70
CA PRO A 249 -4.54 1.02 13.06
C PRO A 249 -3.94 2.28 12.43
N LEU A 250 -2.60 2.37 12.33
CA LEU A 250 -1.94 3.53 11.72
C LEU A 250 -2.18 3.59 10.21
N LEU A 251 -2.13 2.44 9.49
CA LEU A 251 -2.51 2.34 8.08
C LEU A 251 -3.94 2.85 7.85
N MET A 252 -4.89 2.31 8.61
CA MET A 252 -6.31 2.67 8.50
C MET A 252 -6.55 4.15 8.83
N LYS A 253 -5.87 4.68 9.86
CA LYS A 253 -5.93 6.09 10.24
C LYS A 253 -5.46 6.98 9.09
N ASN A 254 -4.34 6.65 8.45
CA ASN A 254 -3.81 7.40 7.31
C ASN A 254 -4.80 7.45 6.15
N VAL A 255 -5.41 6.32 5.78
CA VAL A 255 -6.42 6.28 4.72
C VAL A 255 -7.62 7.16 5.07
N VAL A 256 -8.12 7.09 6.31
CA VAL A 256 -9.24 7.97 6.74
C VAL A 256 -8.87 9.44 6.64
N LEU A 257 -7.67 9.83 7.10
CA LEU A 257 -7.25 11.21 7.08
C LEU A 257 -7.02 11.76 5.66
N ALA A 258 -6.51 10.93 4.75
CA ALA A 258 -6.38 11.31 3.35
C ALA A 258 -7.76 11.48 2.66
N TRP A 259 -8.67 10.55 2.87
CA TRP A 259 -10.05 10.67 2.38
C TRP A 259 -10.79 11.86 3.01
N TYR A 260 -10.51 12.14 4.29
CA TYR A 260 -11.01 13.33 4.97
C TYR A 260 -10.48 14.61 4.33
N ALA A 261 -9.16 14.69 4.07
CA ALA A 261 -8.55 15.83 3.39
C ALA A 261 -9.25 16.11 2.04
N ALA A 262 -9.40 15.10 1.20
CA ALA A 262 -10.10 15.23 -0.07
C ALA A 262 -11.55 15.68 0.11
N SER A 263 -12.29 15.14 1.09
CA SER A 263 -13.69 15.49 1.37
C SER A 263 -13.87 16.95 1.86
N LYS A 264 -12.81 17.54 2.40
CA LYS A 264 -12.76 18.96 2.83
C LYS A 264 -12.16 19.87 1.77
N GLY A 265 -11.73 19.35 0.62
CA GLY A 265 -11.04 20.13 -0.41
C GLY A 265 -9.64 20.58 0.01
N VAL A 266 -9.03 19.92 0.99
CA VAL A 266 -7.63 20.17 1.42
C VAL A 266 -6.70 19.37 0.53
N THR A 267 -6.13 20.02 -0.47
CA THR A 267 -5.33 19.38 -1.53
C THR A 267 -3.83 19.76 -1.49
N LYS A 268 -3.39 20.44 -0.43
CA LYS A 268 -1.99 20.87 -0.21
C LYS A 268 -1.13 19.82 0.50
#